data_3b427c5c25b16133d0061aae01a6561a
#
_entry.id   3b427c5c25b16133d0061aae01a6561a
#
_cell.length_a   1.000
_cell.length_b   1.000
_cell.length_c   1.000
_cell.angle_alpha   90.00
_cell.angle_beta   90.00
_cell.angle_gamma   90.00
#
_symmetry.space_group_name_H-M   'P 1'
#
loop_
_entity.id
_entity.type
_entity.pdbx_description
1 polymer ?
#
loop_
_entity_poly.entity_id
_entity_poly.type
_entity_poly.pdbx_seq_one_letter_code
_entity_poly.pdbx_strand_id
1 'polypeptide(L)'
;MSTYTSQATPSTQAPQSAPRRDFLLLTAQAMGALGAASLAWPMIDSMNPAADVLALASTEVDLSAIAEGQEIKVMWRGKPVFIRHRTAQNVEEAGKVDITTLRDPEEDKARVKPGKEQWLIMVGVCTHLGCIPQGGGSGEFGGWLCSCHGSQYDTS
;
A
#
# COMPACT_ATOMS: atom_id res chain seq x y z
N MET A 1 73.64 -42.99 2.00
CA MET A 1 72.69 -42.16 1.20
C MET A 1 71.93 -41.32 2.19
N SER A 2 72.37 -40.06 2.34
CA SER A 2 71.77 -39.12 3.30
C SER A 2 70.98 -38.10 2.51
N THR A 3 69.65 -38.13 2.65
CA THR A 3 68.70 -37.16 2.03
C THR A 3 68.59 -35.89 2.88
N TYR A 4 69.12 -34.80 2.36
CA TYR A 4 69.05 -33.50 2.97
C TYR A 4 67.66 -32.84 2.63
N THR A 5 66.78 -32.73 3.60
CA THR A 5 65.52 -32.08 3.43
C THR A 5 65.72 -30.56 3.71
N SER A 6 65.73 -29.78 2.64
CA SER A 6 65.76 -28.30 2.74
C SER A 6 64.42 -27.77 3.25
N GLN A 7 64.43 -27.29 4.48
CA GLN A 7 63.25 -26.54 5.03
C GLN A 7 63.29 -25.12 4.48
N ALA A 8 62.27 -24.77 3.69
CA ALA A 8 62.00 -23.41 3.28
C ALA A 8 61.47 -22.61 4.46
N THR A 9 62.23 -21.63 4.90
CA THR A 9 61.80 -20.64 5.91
C THR A 9 60.66 -19.77 5.35
N PRO A 10 59.53 -19.61 6.05
CA PRO A 10 58.49 -18.65 5.63
C PRO A 10 59.05 -17.24 5.75
N SER A 11 59.16 -16.54 4.63
CA SER A 11 59.52 -15.12 4.58
C SER A 11 58.33 -14.28 5.17
N THR A 12 58.55 -13.79 6.38
CA THR A 12 57.66 -12.77 6.98
C THR A 12 57.88 -11.46 6.20
N GLN A 13 56.99 -11.20 5.24
CA GLN A 13 56.97 -9.91 4.58
C GLN A 13 56.49 -8.88 5.60
N ALA A 14 57.37 -7.91 5.92
CA ALA A 14 57.01 -6.72 6.71
C ALA A 14 55.87 -5.95 6.02
N PRO A 15 54.94 -5.32 6.77
CA PRO A 15 53.88 -4.54 6.17
C PRO A 15 54.49 -3.43 5.33
N GLN A 16 54.37 -3.52 4.03
CA GLN A 16 54.77 -2.50 3.09
C GLN A 16 53.91 -1.28 3.37
N SER A 17 54.56 -0.13 3.68
CA SER A 17 53.91 1.17 3.76
C SER A 17 53.07 1.36 2.48
N ALA A 18 51.77 1.54 2.63
CA ALA A 18 50.82 1.68 1.53
C ALA A 18 51.37 2.73 0.52
N PRO A 19 51.68 2.33 -0.72
CA PRO A 19 52.26 3.24 -1.68
C PRO A 19 51.30 4.39 -1.97
N ARG A 20 51.81 5.56 -2.32
CA ARG A 20 51.04 6.75 -2.70
C ARG A 20 49.92 6.41 -3.72
N ARG A 21 50.16 5.40 -4.54
CA ARG A 21 49.22 4.86 -5.49
C ARG A 21 47.95 4.27 -4.81
N ASP A 22 48.09 3.56 -3.68
CA ASP A 22 46.96 2.97 -2.97
C ASP A 22 46.11 4.02 -2.31
N PHE A 23 46.73 5.07 -1.81
CA PHE A 23 46.00 6.25 -1.31
C PHE A 23 45.18 6.93 -2.40
N LEU A 24 45.76 7.13 -3.60
CA LEU A 24 45.04 7.71 -4.72
C LEU A 24 43.87 6.80 -5.23
N LEU A 25 44.09 5.49 -5.25
CA LEU A 25 43.07 4.52 -5.62
C LEU A 25 41.92 4.51 -4.59
N LEU A 26 42.24 4.49 -3.30
CA LEU A 26 41.22 4.53 -2.24
C LEU A 26 40.42 5.85 -2.28
N THR A 27 41.08 6.98 -2.49
CA THR A 27 40.40 8.26 -2.60
C THR A 27 39.49 8.33 -3.83
N ALA A 28 39.96 7.84 -4.97
CA ALA A 28 39.16 7.78 -6.19
C ALA A 28 37.95 6.86 -6.03
N GLN A 29 38.11 5.70 -5.40
CA GLN A 29 37.00 4.78 -5.10
C GLN A 29 35.98 5.40 -4.14
N ALA A 30 36.44 6.06 -3.06
CA ALA A 30 35.56 6.73 -2.11
C ALA A 30 34.78 7.88 -2.78
N MET A 31 35.44 8.68 -3.59
CA MET A 31 34.78 9.75 -4.36
C MET A 31 33.80 9.19 -5.38
N GLY A 32 34.17 8.11 -6.06
CA GLY A 32 33.27 7.40 -6.99
C GLY A 32 32.04 6.83 -6.31
N ALA A 33 32.19 6.23 -5.13
CA ALA A 33 31.08 5.71 -4.33
C ALA A 33 30.15 6.84 -3.84
N LEU A 34 30.70 7.94 -3.36
CA LEU A 34 29.92 9.12 -2.98
C LEU A 34 29.16 9.72 -4.16
N GLY A 35 29.80 9.81 -5.32
CA GLY A 35 29.17 10.29 -6.55
C GLY A 35 28.02 9.38 -6.99
N ALA A 36 28.23 8.05 -6.97
CA ALA A 36 27.18 7.10 -7.28
C ALA A 36 26.00 7.18 -6.29
N ALA A 37 26.28 7.28 -4.99
CA ALA A 37 25.24 7.44 -3.97
C ALA A 37 24.45 8.75 -4.16
N SER A 38 25.13 9.83 -4.51
CA SER A 38 24.49 11.14 -4.79
C SER A 38 23.58 11.10 -6.02
N LEU A 39 23.91 10.32 -7.03
CA LEU A 39 23.06 10.10 -8.21
C LEU A 39 21.90 9.13 -7.94
N ALA A 40 22.10 8.14 -7.08
CA ALA A 40 21.05 7.19 -6.71
C ALA A 40 20.00 7.82 -5.79
N TRP A 41 20.38 8.76 -4.94
CA TRP A 41 19.47 9.37 -3.96
C TRP A 41 18.21 10.01 -4.59
N PRO A 42 18.31 10.88 -5.62
CA PRO A 42 17.10 11.45 -6.24
C PRO A 42 16.17 10.41 -6.83
N MET A 43 16.72 9.30 -7.33
CA MET A 43 15.90 8.19 -7.86
C MET A 43 15.12 7.50 -6.74
N ILE A 44 15.77 7.26 -5.60
CA ILE A 44 15.11 6.68 -4.42
C ILE A 44 14.09 7.67 -3.86
N ASP A 45 14.43 8.94 -3.76
CA ASP A 45 13.55 9.99 -3.24
C ASP A 45 12.32 10.21 -4.14
N SER A 46 12.45 10.02 -5.45
CA SER A 46 11.31 10.08 -6.38
C SER A 46 10.27 8.99 -6.19
N MET A 47 10.59 7.92 -5.45
CA MET A 47 9.64 6.87 -5.07
C MET A 47 8.78 7.26 -3.86
N ASN A 48 9.14 8.32 -3.15
CA ASN A 48 8.34 8.84 -2.05
C ASN A 48 7.02 9.44 -2.57
N PRO A 49 5.94 9.36 -1.80
CA PRO A 49 4.69 10.01 -2.15
C PRO A 49 4.89 11.52 -2.33
N ALA A 50 4.27 12.09 -3.35
CA ALA A 50 4.31 13.53 -3.60
C ALA A 50 3.72 14.32 -2.41
N ALA A 51 4.20 15.53 -2.19
CA ALA A 51 3.81 16.36 -1.04
C ALA A 51 2.31 16.69 -1.02
N ASP A 52 1.68 16.82 -2.19
CA ASP A 52 0.24 17.02 -2.33
C ASP A 52 -0.57 15.80 -1.87
N VAL A 53 -0.07 14.58 -2.16
CA VAL A 53 -0.69 13.33 -1.67
C VAL A 53 -0.58 13.23 -0.14
N LEU A 54 0.53 13.68 0.44
CA LEU A 54 0.71 13.69 1.90
C LEU A 54 -0.14 14.78 2.56
N ALA A 55 -0.31 15.93 1.92
CA ALA A 55 -1.18 17.02 2.41
C ALA A 55 -2.65 16.59 2.48
N LEU A 56 -3.09 15.66 1.62
CA LEU A 56 -4.43 15.08 1.61
C LEU A 56 -4.54 13.81 2.47
N ALA A 57 -3.70 13.67 3.49
CA ALA A 57 -3.64 12.47 4.33
C ALA A 57 -4.94 12.21 5.12
N SER A 58 -5.70 13.26 5.45
CA SER A 58 -7.00 13.18 6.11
C SER A 58 -8.03 14.03 5.39
N THR A 59 -9.29 13.59 5.40
CA THR A 59 -10.44 14.33 4.90
C THR A 59 -11.51 14.28 5.97
N GLU A 60 -12.05 15.43 6.34
CA GLU A 60 -13.17 15.55 7.27
C GLU A 60 -14.47 15.66 6.47
N VAL A 61 -15.47 14.87 6.86
CA VAL A 61 -16.78 14.85 6.22
C VAL A 61 -17.84 14.95 7.31
N ASP A 62 -18.75 15.92 7.17
CA ASP A 62 -19.90 16.03 8.04
C ASP A 62 -20.96 14.99 7.65
N LEU A 63 -21.14 14.00 8.53
CA LEU A 63 -22.10 12.92 8.32
C LEU A 63 -23.54 13.33 8.65
N SER A 64 -23.76 14.45 9.36
CA SER A 64 -25.09 14.90 9.77
C SER A 64 -25.98 15.32 8.60
N ALA A 65 -25.35 15.72 7.49
CA ALA A 65 -26.04 16.11 6.27
C ALA A 65 -26.50 14.92 5.40
N ILE A 66 -26.11 13.69 5.75
CA ILE A 66 -26.41 12.50 4.96
C ILE A 66 -27.64 11.81 5.52
N ALA A 67 -28.76 11.87 4.79
CA ALA A 67 -29.98 11.20 5.20
C ALA A 67 -29.85 9.68 5.14
N GLU A 68 -30.70 8.98 5.91
CA GLU A 68 -30.76 7.53 5.91
C GLU A 68 -31.09 7.00 4.50
N GLY A 69 -30.33 5.99 4.05
CA GLY A 69 -30.40 5.43 2.71
C GLY A 69 -29.59 6.18 1.65
N GLN A 70 -29.07 7.37 1.97
CA GLN A 70 -28.23 8.13 1.04
C GLN A 70 -26.78 7.69 1.03
N GLU A 71 -26.14 7.97 -0.08
CA GLU A 71 -24.71 7.76 -0.32
C GLU A 71 -24.08 9.05 -0.86
N ILE A 72 -22.92 9.36 -0.36
CA ILE A 72 -22.05 10.40 -0.94
C ILE A 72 -20.72 9.82 -1.36
N LYS A 73 -20.07 10.49 -2.28
CA LYS A 73 -18.77 10.13 -2.83
C LYS A 73 -17.78 11.25 -2.55
N VAL A 74 -16.69 10.92 -1.85
CA VAL A 74 -15.64 11.87 -1.48
C VAL A 74 -14.31 11.40 -2.06
N MET A 75 -13.49 12.31 -2.55
CA MET A 75 -12.15 11.98 -3.02
C MET A 75 -11.16 12.04 -1.86
N TRP A 76 -10.44 10.94 -1.63
CA TRP A 76 -9.37 10.84 -0.65
C TRP A 76 -8.14 10.18 -1.27
N ARG A 77 -7.00 10.86 -1.22
CA ARG A 77 -5.74 10.39 -1.81
C ARG A 77 -5.87 9.92 -3.27
N GLY A 78 -6.65 10.64 -4.08
CA GLY A 78 -6.89 10.30 -5.48
C GLY A 78 -7.82 9.09 -5.71
N LYS A 79 -8.40 8.52 -4.65
CA LYS A 79 -9.37 7.43 -4.74
C LYS A 79 -10.74 7.89 -4.26
N PRO A 80 -11.84 7.45 -4.89
CA PRO A 80 -13.17 7.70 -4.37
C PRO A 80 -13.41 6.88 -3.10
N VAL A 81 -13.99 7.50 -2.10
CA VAL A 81 -14.51 6.86 -0.89
C VAL A 81 -16.02 7.01 -0.91
N PHE A 82 -16.71 5.91 -0.80
CA PHE A 82 -18.16 5.86 -0.65
C PHE A 82 -18.50 5.93 0.83
N ILE A 83 -19.42 6.81 1.18
CA ILE A 83 -19.97 6.96 2.51
C ILE A 83 -21.47 6.75 2.38
N ARG A 84 -21.97 5.64 2.89
CA ARG A 84 -23.39 5.31 2.84
C ARG A 84 -23.98 5.28 4.25
N HIS A 85 -25.10 5.97 4.41
CA HIS A 85 -25.93 5.88 5.62
C HIS A 85 -26.93 4.75 5.42
N ARG A 86 -26.61 3.57 5.97
CA ARG A 86 -27.44 2.36 5.83
C ARG A 86 -28.72 2.48 6.65
N THR A 87 -29.82 1.98 6.12
CA THR A 87 -31.05 1.81 6.88
C THR A 87 -30.92 0.65 7.86
N ALA A 88 -31.78 0.59 8.87
CA ALA A 88 -31.83 -0.54 9.80
C ALA A 88 -32.04 -1.87 9.07
N GLN A 89 -32.83 -1.86 8.00
CA GLN A 89 -33.05 -3.03 7.14
C GLN A 89 -31.76 -3.47 6.44
N ASN A 90 -30.95 -2.53 5.88
CA ASN A 90 -29.69 -2.88 5.23
C ASN A 90 -28.70 -3.52 6.22
N VAL A 91 -28.64 -3.02 7.46
CA VAL A 91 -27.77 -3.59 8.51
C VAL A 91 -28.22 -5.00 8.89
N GLU A 92 -29.53 -5.23 8.98
CA GLU A 92 -30.08 -6.56 9.27
C GLU A 92 -29.83 -7.56 8.12
N GLU A 93 -30.01 -7.13 6.87
CA GLU A 93 -29.73 -7.93 5.68
C GLU A 93 -28.25 -8.27 5.57
N ALA A 94 -27.37 -7.30 5.80
CA ALA A 94 -25.91 -7.50 5.80
C ALA A 94 -25.48 -8.55 6.85
N GLY A 95 -26.12 -8.57 8.02
CA GLY A 95 -25.86 -9.56 9.07
C GLY A 95 -26.36 -10.97 8.75
N LYS A 96 -27.22 -11.13 7.74
CA LYS A 96 -27.79 -12.44 7.32
C LYS A 96 -27.05 -13.05 6.13
N VAL A 97 -26.10 -12.34 5.53
CA VAL A 97 -25.35 -12.84 4.38
C VAL A 97 -24.55 -14.08 4.77
N ASP A 98 -24.66 -15.13 3.96
CA ASP A 98 -23.85 -16.35 4.13
C ASP A 98 -22.41 -16.07 3.66
N ILE A 99 -21.55 -15.79 4.63
CA ILE A 99 -20.14 -15.48 4.39
C ILE A 99 -19.37 -16.60 3.67
N THR A 100 -19.84 -17.84 3.76
CA THR A 100 -19.17 -18.99 3.10
C THR A 100 -19.27 -18.93 1.58
N THR A 101 -20.25 -18.21 1.06
CA THR A 101 -20.46 -18.00 -0.38
C THR A 101 -19.67 -16.85 -0.96
N LEU A 102 -19.12 -15.98 -0.09
CA LEU A 102 -18.37 -14.80 -0.50
C LEU A 102 -16.95 -15.17 -0.89
N ARG A 103 -16.38 -14.45 -1.85
CA ARG A 103 -14.97 -14.60 -2.25
C ARG A 103 -14.02 -14.16 -1.17
N ASP A 104 -14.43 -13.17 -0.38
CA ASP A 104 -13.72 -12.63 0.78
C ASP A 104 -14.65 -12.79 1.99
N PRO A 105 -14.54 -13.93 2.71
CA PRO A 105 -15.47 -14.29 3.78
C PRO A 105 -15.18 -13.48 5.04
N GLU A 106 -15.71 -12.26 5.10
CA GLU A 106 -15.58 -11.36 6.24
C GLU A 106 -16.98 -10.92 6.73
N GLU A 107 -17.17 -10.95 8.03
CA GLU A 107 -18.44 -10.51 8.64
C GLU A 107 -18.62 -8.99 8.52
N ASP A 108 -19.85 -8.53 8.30
CA ASP A 108 -20.19 -7.09 8.24
C ASP A 108 -19.68 -6.32 9.47
N LYS A 109 -19.73 -6.93 10.65
CA LYS A 109 -19.24 -6.31 11.89
C LYS A 109 -17.75 -5.99 11.91
N ALA A 110 -16.95 -6.72 11.13
CA ALA A 110 -15.51 -6.46 11.01
C ALA A 110 -15.21 -5.24 10.11
N ARG A 111 -16.13 -4.90 9.21
CA ARG A 111 -15.99 -3.81 8.24
C ARG A 111 -16.45 -2.45 8.77
N VAL A 112 -17.23 -2.42 9.83
CA VAL A 112 -17.81 -1.21 10.42
C VAL A 112 -17.27 -0.96 11.82
N LYS A 113 -17.34 0.29 12.27
CA LYS A 113 -16.95 0.61 13.65
C LYS A 113 -18.06 0.20 14.62
N PRO A 114 -17.72 -0.43 15.76
CA PRO A 114 -18.69 -0.80 16.78
C PRO A 114 -19.54 0.42 17.22
N GLY A 115 -20.85 0.23 17.29
CA GLY A 115 -21.82 1.29 17.61
C GLY A 115 -22.05 2.33 16.51
N LYS A 116 -21.56 2.06 15.30
CA LYS A 116 -21.73 2.91 14.10
C LYS A 116 -22.09 2.08 12.87
N GLU A 117 -22.82 1.00 13.07
CA GLU A 117 -23.18 0.01 12.04
C GLU A 117 -24.00 0.62 10.89
N GLN A 118 -24.68 1.75 11.14
CA GLN A 118 -25.38 2.48 10.10
C GLN A 118 -24.45 3.17 9.08
N TRP A 119 -23.16 3.31 9.39
CA TRP A 119 -22.20 3.98 8.52
C TRP A 119 -21.27 2.99 7.84
N LEU A 120 -21.49 2.79 6.54
CA LEU A 120 -20.58 2.02 5.71
C LEU A 120 -19.66 2.98 4.94
N ILE A 121 -18.36 2.90 5.22
CA ILE A 121 -17.34 3.78 4.63
C ILE A 121 -16.29 2.88 3.99
N MET A 122 -16.17 2.96 2.67
CA MET A 122 -15.25 2.10 1.92
C MET A 122 -14.58 2.82 0.78
N VAL A 123 -13.44 2.32 0.33
CA VAL A 123 -12.81 2.79 -0.91
C VAL A 123 -13.61 2.26 -2.10
N GLY A 124 -14.19 3.17 -2.89
CA GLY A 124 -15.06 2.86 -4.02
C GLY A 124 -14.28 2.42 -5.27
N VAL A 125 -13.46 1.38 -5.13
CA VAL A 125 -12.62 0.85 -6.20
C VAL A 125 -12.89 -0.65 -6.34
N CYS A 126 -13.27 -1.07 -7.55
CA CYS A 126 -13.50 -2.48 -7.85
C CYS A 126 -12.23 -3.30 -7.66
N THR A 127 -12.32 -4.40 -6.92
CA THR A 127 -11.20 -5.28 -6.61
C THR A 127 -10.66 -6.05 -7.83
N HIS A 128 -11.40 -6.05 -8.95
CA HIS A 128 -10.96 -6.74 -10.17
C HIS A 128 -9.82 -5.98 -10.87
N LEU A 129 -10.09 -4.76 -11.41
CA LEU A 129 -9.10 -3.95 -12.14
C LEU A 129 -9.20 -2.46 -11.83
N GLY A 130 -9.75 -2.10 -10.67
CA GLY A 130 -9.72 -0.72 -10.20
C GLY A 130 -10.76 0.24 -10.80
N CYS A 131 -11.76 -0.25 -11.54
CA CYS A 131 -12.88 0.59 -11.99
C CYS A 131 -13.67 1.14 -10.79
N ILE A 132 -14.31 2.29 -10.95
CA ILE A 132 -15.18 2.87 -9.93
C ILE A 132 -16.59 2.32 -10.11
N PRO A 133 -17.13 1.53 -9.16
CA PRO A 133 -18.48 1.00 -9.25
C PRO A 133 -19.54 2.11 -9.20
N GLN A 134 -20.68 1.87 -9.81
CA GLN A 134 -21.86 2.71 -9.68
C GLN A 134 -22.56 2.35 -8.36
N GLY A 135 -22.90 3.36 -7.57
CA GLY A 135 -23.57 3.23 -6.29
C GLY A 135 -25.08 3.49 -6.38
N GLY A 136 -25.68 3.77 -5.23
CA GLY A 136 -27.08 4.16 -5.14
C GLY A 136 -28.07 3.01 -5.33
N GLY A 137 -27.74 1.80 -4.92
CA GLY A 137 -28.62 0.64 -5.06
C GLY A 137 -28.56 -0.01 -6.44
N SER A 138 -27.43 0.18 -7.14
CA SER A 138 -27.19 -0.43 -8.44
C SER A 138 -26.93 -1.95 -8.30
N GLY A 139 -27.32 -2.71 -9.33
CA GLY A 139 -27.18 -4.16 -9.36
C GLY A 139 -28.28 -4.92 -8.62
N GLU A 140 -28.17 -6.24 -8.61
CA GLU A 140 -29.20 -7.15 -8.07
C GLU A 140 -29.23 -7.18 -6.54
N PHE A 141 -28.09 -6.83 -5.90
CA PHE A 141 -27.94 -6.88 -4.45
C PHE A 141 -28.12 -5.52 -3.75
N GLY A 142 -28.62 -4.50 -4.47
CA GLY A 142 -28.96 -3.20 -3.90
C GLY A 142 -27.77 -2.36 -3.40
N GLY A 143 -26.54 -2.76 -3.71
CA GLY A 143 -25.31 -2.08 -3.34
C GLY A 143 -24.66 -1.35 -4.51
N TRP A 144 -23.61 -1.93 -5.08
CA TRP A 144 -22.82 -1.31 -6.17
C TRP A 144 -22.68 -2.27 -7.35
N LEU A 145 -22.64 -1.70 -8.56
CA LEU A 145 -22.40 -2.42 -9.80
C LEU A 145 -21.17 -1.84 -10.51
N CYS A 146 -20.18 -2.69 -10.79
CA CYS A 146 -19.07 -2.34 -11.63
C CYS A 146 -19.42 -2.64 -13.10
N SER A 147 -19.72 -1.61 -13.89
CA SER A 147 -20.11 -1.75 -15.30
C SER A 147 -18.99 -2.23 -16.21
N CYS A 148 -17.73 -2.23 -15.76
CA CYS A 148 -16.60 -2.69 -16.58
C CYS A 148 -16.70 -4.18 -16.93
N HIS A 149 -17.04 -5.03 -15.94
CA HIS A 149 -17.13 -6.49 -16.13
C HIS A 149 -18.27 -7.13 -15.33
N GLY A 150 -19.22 -6.33 -14.83
CA GLY A 150 -20.41 -6.82 -14.17
C GLY A 150 -20.24 -7.30 -12.73
N SER A 151 -19.14 -6.92 -12.04
CA SER A 151 -19.00 -7.25 -10.62
C SER A 151 -20.07 -6.54 -9.81
N GLN A 152 -20.75 -7.27 -8.93
CA GLN A 152 -21.81 -6.76 -8.09
C GLN A 152 -21.41 -6.86 -6.62
N TYR A 153 -21.90 -5.93 -5.84
CA TYR A 153 -21.65 -5.80 -4.41
C TYR A 153 -22.95 -5.49 -3.69
N ASP A 154 -23.11 -6.02 -2.52
CA ASP A 154 -24.21 -5.70 -1.62
C ASP A 154 -23.88 -4.48 -0.70
N THR A 155 -24.60 -4.34 0.39
CA THR A 155 -24.41 -3.26 1.38
C THR A 155 -23.68 -3.71 2.64
N SER A 156 -23.05 -4.89 2.58
CA SER A 156 -22.25 -5.43 3.70
C SER A 156 -20.77 -5.12 3.60
#